data_f0a7c8cb305011c6aece29aa42242cb4
#
_entry.id   f0a7c8cb305011c6aece29aa42242cb4
#
_cell.length_a   1.000
_cell.length_b   1.000
_cell.length_c   1.000
_cell.angle_alpha   90.00
_cell.angle_beta   90.00
_cell.angle_gamma   90.00
#
_symmetry.space_group_name_H-M   'P 1'
#
loop_
_entity.id
_entity.type
_entity.pdbx_description
1 polymer ?
#
loop_
_entity_poly.entity_id
_entity_poly.type
_entity_poly.pdbx_seq_one_letter_code
_entity_poly.pdbx_strand_id
1 'polypeptide(L)'
;MIDFRSDTVTKPTAAMRAVMNDAPVGDDVYGDDPSVNQLEQFAVERHGFESALYCCSGTQANLLALMAHCERGDEYICGQQAHNYKFEGGGAAVLGSIQPQPIENNADGSIDLNKVVAAIKADDFHFAKTKLLSLENTIGGKVLPLSYLKQARECVDKHNLALHLDGARVYNAAVKLGVDITEITQYFDSVSICLSKGLGAPVGSLLLGSKVLIDKARRWRKVLGGGMRQAGMLAAAGQYALEHHVTRLAEDHDNAAYLAEQLNTLAGFDTSPFQIDTNIVYANVAEHIDLKAVAHALKEQNMLFSPGKPLRLVTHLGVTKQDIDSFISALAAEI
;
A
#
# COMPACT_ATOMS: atom_id res chain seq x y z
N MET A 1 -17.94 16.45 -5.19
CA MET A 1 -17.65 15.82 -3.88
C MET A 1 -16.15 15.78 -3.73
N ILE A 2 -15.62 16.43 -2.73
CA ILE A 2 -14.19 16.46 -2.38
C ILE A 2 -13.97 15.46 -1.25
N ASP A 3 -13.05 14.50 -1.40
CA ASP A 3 -12.89 13.42 -0.41
C ASP A 3 -11.42 13.19 -0.07
N PHE A 4 -10.99 13.60 1.12
CA PHE A 4 -9.63 13.45 1.63
C PHE A 4 -9.42 12.25 2.55
N ARG A 5 -10.39 11.33 2.68
CA ARG A 5 -10.31 10.21 3.62
C ARG A 5 -9.17 9.23 3.27
N SER A 6 -9.04 8.90 1.98
CA SER A 6 -8.03 7.96 1.48
C SER A 6 -7.97 7.99 -0.05
N ASP A 7 -6.84 7.61 -0.64
CA ASP A 7 -6.73 7.34 -2.07
C ASP A 7 -7.50 6.07 -2.52
N THR A 8 -8.02 5.29 -1.58
CA THR A 8 -8.92 4.14 -1.88
C THR A 8 -10.31 4.56 -2.34
N VAL A 9 -10.67 5.85 -2.26
CA VAL A 9 -11.95 6.38 -2.73
C VAL A 9 -11.93 6.76 -4.21
N THR A 10 -10.78 6.63 -4.87
CA THR A 10 -10.61 6.90 -6.30
C THR A 10 -11.58 6.06 -7.14
N LYS A 11 -12.04 6.65 -8.24
CA LYS A 11 -12.95 6.01 -9.18
C LYS A 11 -12.26 5.81 -10.52
N PRO A 12 -12.54 4.72 -11.24
CA PRO A 12 -11.97 4.50 -12.57
C PRO A 12 -12.37 5.65 -13.52
N THR A 13 -11.38 6.14 -14.27
CA THR A 13 -11.58 7.19 -15.28
C THR A 13 -12.44 6.69 -16.44
N ALA A 14 -12.93 7.59 -17.29
CA ALA A 14 -13.71 7.21 -18.48
C ALA A 14 -12.89 6.30 -19.42
N ALA A 15 -11.60 6.59 -19.64
CA ALA A 15 -10.71 5.76 -20.43
C ALA A 15 -10.52 4.35 -19.81
N MET A 16 -10.31 4.30 -18.49
CA MET A 16 -10.21 3.03 -17.78
C MET A 16 -11.50 2.20 -17.89
N ARG A 17 -12.68 2.84 -17.81
CA ARG A 17 -13.97 2.16 -17.99
C ARG A 17 -14.13 1.60 -19.42
N ALA A 18 -13.64 2.30 -20.44
CA ALA A 18 -13.65 1.83 -21.80
C ALA A 18 -12.82 0.54 -21.97
N VAL A 19 -11.57 0.52 -21.47
CA VAL A 19 -10.75 -0.69 -21.54
C VAL A 19 -11.32 -1.86 -20.72
N MET A 20 -12.00 -1.59 -19.61
CA MET A 20 -12.73 -2.61 -18.85
C MET A 20 -13.86 -3.22 -19.65
N ASN A 21 -14.65 -2.39 -20.36
CA ASN A 21 -15.78 -2.84 -21.17
C ASN A 21 -15.34 -3.72 -22.35
N ASP A 22 -14.22 -3.39 -22.96
CA ASP A 22 -13.72 -4.03 -24.17
C ASP A 22 -12.73 -5.18 -23.88
N ALA A 23 -12.42 -5.45 -22.57
CA ALA A 23 -11.45 -6.45 -22.18
C ALA A 23 -11.88 -7.86 -22.60
N PRO A 24 -11.02 -8.62 -23.31
CA PRO A 24 -11.23 -10.02 -23.52
C PRO A 24 -11.18 -10.78 -22.19
N VAL A 25 -12.09 -11.72 -21.96
CA VAL A 25 -12.19 -12.46 -20.71
C VAL A 25 -12.21 -13.98 -20.94
N GLY A 26 -11.81 -14.71 -19.94
CA GLY A 26 -11.85 -16.16 -19.84
C GLY A 26 -11.91 -16.59 -18.40
N ASP A 27 -11.77 -17.86 -18.10
CA ASP A 27 -11.77 -18.35 -16.71
C ASP A 27 -10.36 -18.31 -16.12
N ASP A 28 -10.09 -17.34 -15.22
CA ASP A 28 -8.79 -17.19 -14.55
C ASP A 28 -8.39 -18.44 -13.73
N VAL A 29 -9.35 -19.22 -13.23
CA VAL A 29 -9.05 -20.45 -12.47
C VAL A 29 -8.47 -21.55 -13.38
N TYR A 30 -8.85 -21.56 -14.67
CA TYR A 30 -8.24 -22.41 -15.69
C TYR A 30 -6.99 -21.79 -16.32
N GLY A 31 -6.69 -20.53 -16.02
CA GLY A 31 -5.61 -19.77 -16.68
C GLY A 31 -5.98 -19.27 -18.08
N ASP A 32 -7.27 -19.21 -18.41
CA ASP A 32 -7.77 -18.90 -19.74
C ASP A 32 -8.14 -17.42 -19.92
N ASP A 33 -8.10 -16.59 -18.84
CA ASP A 33 -8.42 -15.17 -18.95
C ASP A 33 -7.24 -14.39 -19.54
N PRO A 34 -7.36 -13.91 -20.80
CA PRO A 34 -6.23 -13.30 -21.48
C PRO A 34 -5.82 -11.96 -20.85
N SER A 35 -6.77 -11.17 -20.31
CA SER A 35 -6.46 -9.88 -19.70
C SER A 35 -5.79 -10.05 -18.34
N VAL A 36 -6.14 -11.07 -17.57
CA VAL A 36 -5.41 -11.41 -16.32
C VAL A 36 -4.00 -11.87 -16.66
N ASN A 37 -3.85 -12.77 -17.64
CA ASN A 37 -2.54 -13.28 -18.05
C ASN A 37 -1.65 -12.14 -18.57
N GLN A 38 -2.20 -11.19 -19.31
CA GLN A 38 -1.47 -10.03 -19.82
C GLN A 38 -1.02 -9.10 -18.70
N LEU A 39 -1.89 -8.82 -17.71
CA LEU A 39 -1.53 -8.02 -16.54
C LEU A 39 -0.42 -8.70 -15.72
N GLU A 40 -0.53 -10.02 -15.45
CA GLU A 40 0.48 -10.78 -14.70
C GLU A 40 1.83 -10.75 -15.45
N GLN A 41 1.83 -10.96 -16.77
CA GLN A 41 3.04 -10.90 -17.60
C GLN A 41 3.65 -9.50 -17.63
N PHE A 42 2.84 -8.46 -17.85
CA PHE A 42 3.30 -7.07 -17.80
C PHE A 42 3.96 -6.73 -16.46
N ALA A 43 3.35 -7.19 -15.36
CA ALA A 43 3.90 -6.96 -14.03
C ALA A 43 5.24 -7.66 -13.81
N VAL A 44 5.40 -8.90 -14.31
CA VAL A 44 6.67 -9.63 -14.28
C VAL A 44 7.78 -8.84 -14.99
N GLU A 45 7.53 -8.42 -16.21
CA GLU A 45 8.50 -7.68 -17.04
C GLU A 45 8.85 -6.33 -16.42
N ARG A 46 7.85 -5.63 -15.88
CA ARG A 46 8.01 -4.28 -15.33
C ARG A 46 8.76 -4.23 -14.01
N HIS A 47 8.70 -5.30 -13.20
CA HIS A 47 9.24 -5.30 -11.84
C HIS A 47 10.41 -6.28 -11.63
N GLY A 48 10.78 -7.05 -12.64
CA GLY A 48 11.94 -7.95 -12.59
C GLY A 48 11.75 -9.21 -11.75
N PHE A 49 10.52 -9.75 -11.67
CA PHE A 49 10.23 -11.01 -10.98
C PHE A 49 10.00 -12.17 -11.97
N GLU A 50 9.96 -13.39 -11.46
CA GLU A 50 9.71 -14.59 -12.28
C GLU A 50 8.21 -14.81 -12.55
N SER A 51 7.34 -14.39 -11.62
CA SER A 51 5.91 -14.66 -11.68
C SER A 51 5.11 -13.62 -10.91
N ALA A 52 3.84 -13.47 -11.29
CA ALA A 52 2.88 -12.59 -10.64
C ALA A 52 1.55 -13.31 -10.41
N LEU A 53 0.75 -12.79 -9.48
CA LEU A 53 -0.59 -13.26 -9.17
C LEU A 53 -1.52 -12.07 -8.98
N TYR A 54 -2.57 -11.99 -9.78
CA TYR A 54 -3.64 -11.02 -9.59
C TYR A 54 -4.52 -11.41 -8.41
N CYS A 55 -4.71 -10.49 -7.46
CA CYS A 55 -5.45 -10.65 -6.23
C CYS A 55 -6.60 -9.63 -6.14
N CYS A 56 -7.67 -9.94 -5.42
CA CYS A 56 -8.82 -9.04 -5.28
C CYS A 56 -8.52 -7.80 -4.42
N SER A 57 -7.49 -7.84 -3.56
CA SER A 57 -7.13 -6.74 -2.66
C SER A 57 -5.68 -6.82 -2.21
N GLY A 58 -5.14 -5.70 -1.67
CA GLY A 58 -3.83 -5.67 -1.03
C GLY A 58 -3.76 -6.58 0.19
N THR A 59 -4.80 -6.60 1.01
CA THR A 59 -4.91 -7.51 2.16
C THR A 59 -4.78 -8.97 1.74
N GLN A 60 -5.44 -9.37 0.63
CA GLN A 60 -5.27 -10.72 0.13
C GLN A 60 -3.84 -10.97 -0.37
N ALA A 61 -3.25 -10.03 -1.12
CA ALA A 61 -1.88 -10.18 -1.63
C ALA A 61 -0.86 -10.33 -0.50
N ASN A 62 -0.95 -9.50 0.55
CA ASN A 62 -0.10 -9.60 1.74
C ASN A 62 -0.28 -10.93 2.48
N LEU A 63 -1.52 -11.32 2.73
CA LEU A 63 -1.80 -12.58 3.41
C LEU A 63 -1.25 -13.78 2.63
N LEU A 64 -1.42 -13.77 1.30
CA LEU A 64 -0.86 -14.81 0.43
C LEU A 64 0.66 -14.84 0.46
N ALA A 65 1.33 -13.68 0.50
CA ALA A 65 2.77 -13.60 0.66
C ALA A 65 3.22 -14.22 1.99
N LEU A 66 2.59 -13.84 3.10
CA LEU A 66 2.89 -14.39 4.42
C LEU A 66 2.70 -15.92 4.45
N MET A 67 1.56 -16.42 3.92
CA MET A 67 1.26 -17.86 3.88
C MET A 67 2.11 -18.64 2.86
N ALA A 68 2.75 -17.97 1.90
CA ALA A 68 3.67 -18.60 0.95
C ALA A 68 5.10 -18.67 1.50
N HIS A 69 5.53 -17.68 2.28
CA HIS A 69 6.84 -17.64 2.95
C HIS A 69 6.91 -18.45 4.23
N CYS A 70 5.83 -18.44 5.02
CA CYS A 70 5.76 -19.05 6.34
C CYS A 70 4.81 -20.25 6.35
N GLU A 71 5.06 -21.15 7.29
CA GLU A 71 4.18 -22.27 7.62
C GLU A 71 3.54 -22.06 8.99
N ARG A 72 2.61 -22.95 9.37
CA ARG A 72 1.97 -22.88 10.69
C ARG A 72 3.01 -22.96 11.80
N GLY A 73 2.96 -22.00 12.72
CA GLY A 73 3.88 -21.90 13.83
C GLY A 73 5.16 -21.13 13.52
N ASP A 74 5.38 -20.73 12.27
CA ASP A 74 6.45 -19.81 11.93
C ASP A 74 6.14 -18.37 12.39
N GLU A 75 7.14 -17.51 12.35
CA GLU A 75 7.06 -16.11 12.72
C GLU A 75 7.54 -15.21 11.60
N TYR A 76 6.88 -14.05 11.45
CA TYR A 76 7.37 -12.93 10.64
C TYR A 76 7.60 -11.69 11.50
N ILE A 77 8.68 -10.96 11.22
CA ILE A 77 8.98 -9.67 11.84
C ILE A 77 8.40 -8.56 10.95
N CYS A 78 7.79 -7.55 11.56
CA CYS A 78 7.21 -6.40 10.86
C CYS A 78 7.26 -5.13 11.71
N GLY A 79 6.92 -3.99 11.10
CA GLY A 79 6.73 -2.74 11.83
C GLY A 79 5.44 -2.75 12.67
N GLN A 80 5.48 -2.13 13.85
CA GLN A 80 4.30 -1.95 14.72
C GLN A 80 3.17 -1.20 14.00
N GLN A 81 3.48 -0.37 13.00
CA GLN A 81 2.52 0.38 12.20
C GLN A 81 2.22 -0.27 10.84
N ALA A 82 2.84 -1.42 10.53
CA ALA A 82 2.64 -2.12 9.27
C ALA A 82 1.18 -2.51 9.06
N HIS A 83 0.69 -2.33 7.83
CA HIS A 83 -0.71 -2.60 7.48
C HIS A 83 -1.08 -4.07 7.69
N ASN A 84 -0.21 -4.99 7.26
CA ASN A 84 -0.42 -6.43 7.39
C ASN A 84 -0.42 -6.95 8.84
N TYR A 85 0.05 -6.15 9.79
CA TYR A 85 -0.06 -6.42 11.22
C TYR A 85 -1.29 -5.77 11.84
N LYS A 86 -1.53 -4.49 11.54
CA LYS A 86 -2.45 -3.64 12.30
C LYS A 86 -3.86 -3.55 11.70
N PHE A 87 -3.98 -3.68 10.37
CA PHE A 87 -5.21 -3.32 9.65
C PHE A 87 -5.79 -4.44 8.76
N GLU A 88 -5.31 -5.68 8.90
CA GLU A 88 -5.76 -6.82 8.09
C GLU A 88 -6.46 -7.90 8.92
N GLY A 89 -7.14 -7.48 10.01
CA GLY A 89 -7.98 -8.37 10.83
C GLY A 89 -7.22 -9.51 11.52
N GLY A 90 -5.89 -9.40 11.67
CA GLY A 90 -5.07 -10.47 12.23
C GLY A 90 -4.98 -11.70 11.32
N GLY A 91 -5.16 -11.53 10.00
CA GLY A 91 -5.27 -12.61 9.02
C GLY A 91 -4.09 -13.60 9.06
N ALA A 92 -2.87 -13.13 9.25
CA ALA A 92 -1.68 -13.98 9.39
C ALA A 92 -1.83 -15.01 10.54
N ALA A 93 -2.32 -14.56 11.69
CA ALA A 93 -2.55 -15.42 12.85
C ALA A 93 -3.78 -16.32 12.68
N VAL A 94 -4.90 -15.74 12.23
CA VAL A 94 -6.20 -16.43 12.14
C VAL A 94 -6.21 -17.50 11.04
N LEU A 95 -5.69 -17.19 9.85
CA LEU A 95 -5.75 -18.06 8.68
C LEU A 95 -4.44 -18.78 8.40
N GLY A 96 -3.31 -18.09 8.57
CA GLY A 96 -1.97 -18.65 8.36
C GLY A 96 -1.43 -19.41 9.58
N SER A 97 -1.96 -19.15 10.78
CA SER A 97 -1.36 -19.59 12.05
C SER A 97 0.11 -19.15 12.19
N ILE A 98 0.42 -17.94 11.69
CA ILE A 98 1.74 -17.34 11.65
C ILE A 98 1.82 -16.28 12.74
N GLN A 99 2.86 -16.33 13.58
CA GLN A 99 3.04 -15.39 14.67
C GLN A 99 3.63 -14.08 14.15
N PRO A 100 3.00 -12.91 14.41
CA PRO A 100 3.63 -11.63 14.15
C PRO A 100 4.60 -11.26 15.29
N GLN A 101 5.77 -10.71 14.93
CA GLN A 101 6.70 -10.08 15.86
C GLN A 101 6.86 -8.61 15.46
N PRO A 102 6.03 -7.71 16.00
CA PRO A 102 6.11 -6.29 15.66
C PRO A 102 7.29 -5.63 16.36
N ILE A 103 7.93 -4.71 15.65
CA ILE A 103 8.98 -3.81 16.15
C ILE A 103 8.52 -2.38 15.93
N GLU A 104 8.75 -1.50 16.89
CA GLU A 104 8.36 -0.11 16.78
C GLU A 104 9.08 0.57 15.61
N ASN A 105 8.32 1.31 14.80
CA ASN A 105 8.87 2.07 13.70
C ASN A 105 9.58 3.33 14.20
N ASN A 106 10.69 3.68 13.56
CA ASN A 106 11.34 4.96 13.70
C ASN A 106 10.45 6.09 13.14
N ALA A 107 10.81 7.34 13.44
CA ALA A 107 10.07 8.51 12.99
C ALA A 107 9.98 8.62 11.46
N ASP A 108 10.97 8.12 10.72
CA ASP A 108 11.01 8.06 9.25
C ASP A 108 10.22 6.87 8.65
N GLY A 109 9.65 6.01 9.49
CA GLY A 109 8.91 4.81 9.08
C GLY A 109 9.74 3.55 8.99
N SER A 110 11.08 3.63 9.03
CA SER A 110 11.96 2.46 9.04
C SER A 110 11.82 1.64 10.34
N ILE A 111 12.43 0.46 10.35
CA ILE A 111 12.58 -0.37 11.56
C ILE A 111 14.07 -0.46 11.88
N ASP A 112 14.45 -0.34 13.15
CA ASP A 112 15.84 -0.53 13.58
C ASP A 112 16.28 -1.99 13.30
N LEU A 113 17.22 -2.16 12.36
CA LEU A 113 17.71 -3.48 11.96
C LEU A 113 18.45 -4.22 13.08
N ASN A 114 19.01 -3.51 14.07
CA ASN A 114 19.58 -4.17 15.25
C ASN A 114 18.48 -4.81 16.11
N LYS A 115 17.32 -4.15 16.23
CA LYS A 115 16.16 -4.72 16.90
C LYS A 115 15.58 -5.91 16.09
N VAL A 116 15.61 -5.85 14.76
CA VAL A 116 15.26 -7.00 13.90
C VAL A 116 16.13 -8.18 14.23
N VAL A 117 17.46 -8.01 14.23
CA VAL A 117 18.42 -9.08 14.56
C VAL A 117 18.20 -9.63 15.96
N ALA A 118 17.98 -8.75 16.95
CA ALA A 118 17.71 -9.17 18.33
C ALA A 118 16.36 -9.93 18.50
N ALA A 119 15.42 -9.73 17.60
CA ALA A 119 14.11 -10.42 17.62
C ALA A 119 14.14 -11.80 16.94
N ILE A 120 15.17 -12.10 16.12
CA ILE A 120 15.34 -13.42 15.49
C ILE A 120 15.57 -14.47 16.58
N LYS A 121 14.71 -15.47 16.59
CA LYS A 121 14.77 -16.53 17.60
C LYS A 121 15.77 -17.63 17.22
N ALA A 122 16.36 -18.23 18.25
CA ALA A 122 17.20 -19.41 18.07
C ALA A 122 16.36 -20.57 17.50
N ASP A 123 17.00 -21.48 16.75
CA ASP A 123 16.36 -22.73 16.32
C ASP A 123 16.27 -23.69 17.51
N ASP A 124 15.24 -23.49 18.33
CA ASP A 124 14.95 -24.23 19.55
C ASP A 124 13.44 -24.45 19.64
N PHE A 125 13.03 -25.63 20.11
CA PHE A 125 11.61 -26.04 20.14
C PHE A 125 10.72 -25.17 21.06
N HIS A 126 11.29 -24.30 21.87
CA HIS A 126 10.53 -23.36 22.71
C HIS A 126 10.04 -22.13 21.90
N PHE A 127 10.57 -21.89 20.71
CA PHE A 127 10.31 -20.67 19.96
C PHE A 127 9.63 -20.96 18.61
N ALA A 128 8.85 -19.98 18.15
CA ALA A 128 8.43 -19.92 16.75
C ALA A 128 9.66 -19.72 15.85
N LYS A 129 9.64 -20.30 14.65
CA LYS A 129 10.73 -20.13 13.67
C LYS A 129 10.58 -18.79 12.95
N THR A 130 11.54 -17.87 13.13
CA THR A 130 11.55 -16.63 12.38
C THR A 130 11.94 -16.89 10.93
N LYS A 131 11.08 -16.51 9.97
CA LYS A 131 11.23 -16.83 8.54
C LYS A 131 11.28 -15.61 7.63
N LEU A 132 10.67 -14.51 8.05
CA LEU A 132 10.38 -13.40 7.15
C LEU A 132 10.54 -12.07 7.87
N LEU A 133 11.16 -11.10 7.19
CA LEU A 133 11.01 -9.67 7.48
C LEU A 133 10.02 -9.09 6.47
N SER A 134 8.98 -8.41 6.94
CA SER A 134 8.03 -7.68 6.12
C SER A 134 8.16 -6.19 6.34
N LEU A 135 8.49 -5.46 5.29
CA LEU A 135 8.56 -3.99 5.26
C LEU A 135 7.35 -3.43 4.51
N GLU A 136 7.05 -2.15 4.73
CA GLU A 136 6.00 -1.44 4.00
C GLU A 136 6.60 -0.16 3.38
N ASN A 137 6.33 0.10 2.09
CA ASN A 137 6.74 1.32 1.41
C ASN A 137 5.65 1.75 0.39
N THR A 138 5.05 2.95 0.57
CA THR A 138 5.29 3.93 1.63
C THR A 138 4.58 3.55 2.93
N ILE A 139 5.21 3.78 4.06
CA ILE A 139 4.58 3.57 5.36
C ILE A 139 4.03 4.91 5.91
N GLY A 140 2.72 5.01 6.07
CA GLY A 140 2.10 6.26 6.49
C GLY A 140 2.41 7.44 5.57
N GLY A 141 2.67 7.20 4.28
CA GLY A 141 3.07 8.20 3.29
C GLY A 141 4.57 8.50 3.22
N LYS A 142 5.38 7.96 4.15
CA LYS A 142 6.83 8.15 4.21
C LYS A 142 7.55 7.14 3.34
N VAL A 143 8.62 7.60 2.69
CA VAL A 143 9.41 6.80 1.76
C VAL A 143 10.64 6.23 2.44
N LEU A 144 10.81 4.91 2.40
CA LEU A 144 12.04 4.26 2.85
C LEU A 144 13.17 4.49 1.83
N PRO A 145 14.35 5.01 2.25
CA PRO A 145 15.46 5.26 1.34
C PRO A 145 16.03 3.96 0.75
N LEU A 146 16.54 4.01 -0.48
CA LEU A 146 17.20 2.85 -1.13
C LEU A 146 18.35 2.28 -0.30
N SER A 147 19.09 3.15 0.38
CA SER A 147 20.19 2.74 1.27
C SER A 147 19.69 1.87 2.43
N TYR A 148 18.52 2.18 2.99
CA TYR A 148 17.90 1.36 4.02
C TYR A 148 17.40 0.02 3.45
N LEU A 149 16.78 0.02 2.26
CA LEU A 149 16.34 -1.22 1.61
C LEU A 149 17.51 -2.17 1.34
N LYS A 150 18.65 -1.63 0.90
CA LYS A 150 19.90 -2.39 0.73
C LYS A 150 20.36 -2.99 2.06
N GLN A 151 20.42 -2.21 3.13
CA GLN A 151 20.80 -2.69 4.46
C GLN A 151 19.85 -3.76 4.98
N ALA A 152 18.54 -3.62 4.75
CA ALA A 152 17.55 -4.63 5.12
C ALA A 152 17.80 -5.94 4.36
N ARG A 153 18.11 -5.89 3.04
CA ARG A 153 18.47 -7.07 2.24
C ARG A 153 19.71 -7.76 2.80
N GLU A 154 20.77 -7.01 3.03
CA GLU A 154 22.03 -7.54 3.61
C GLU A 154 21.80 -8.17 5.00
N CYS A 155 20.92 -7.55 5.80
CA CYS A 155 20.55 -8.08 7.11
C CYS A 155 19.84 -9.45 7.00
N VAL A 156 18.80 -9.57 6.16
CA VAL A 156 18.04 -10.82 6.04
C VAL A 156 18.86 -11.92 5.38
N ASP A 157 19.72 -11.60 4.42
CA ASP A 157 20.63 -12.57 3.79
C ASP A 157 21.58 -13.20 4.82
N LYS A 158 22.14 -12.37 5.70
CA LYS A 158 23.02 -12.83 6.77
C LYS A 158 22.34 -13.79 7.76
N HIS A 159 21.03 -13.66 7.91
CA HIS A 159 20.24 -14.42 8.87
C HIS A 159 19.32 -15.48 8.22
N ASN A 160 19.44 -15.71 6.92
CA ASN A 160 18.62 -16.65 6.15
C ASN A 160 17.11 -16.42 6.29
N LEU A 161 16.70 -15.15 6.32
CA LEU A 161 15.30 -14.74 6.29
C LEU A 161 14.90 -14.34 4.87
N ALA A 162 13.63 -14.49 4.53
CA ALA A 162 13.06 -13.87 3.36
C ALA A 162 12.71 -12.40 3.65
N LEU A 163 12.57 -11.59 2.59
CA LEU A 163 12.18 -10.18 2.65
C LEU A 163 10.96 -9.93 1.76
N HIS A 164 9.84 -9.53 2.38
CA HIS A 164 8.61 -9.14 1.69
C HIS A 164 8.39 -7.64 1.77
N LEU A 165 7.91 -7.03 0.67
CA LEU A 165 7.45 -5.65 0.64
C LEU A 165 5.93 -5.59 0.52
N ASP A 166 5.27 -5.04 1.54
CA ASP A 166 3.97 -4.41 1.32
C ASP A 166 4.19 -3.12 0.52
N GLY A 167 4.04 -3.24 -0.79
CA GLY A 167 4.21 -2.16 -1.75
C GLY A 167 2.89 -1.52 -2.16
N ALA A 168 1.92 -1.45 -1.23
CA ALA A 168 0.60 -0.88 -1.52
C ALA A 168 0.66 0.52 -2.14
N ARG A 169 1.72 1.28 -1.87
CA ARG A 169 2.02 2.57 -2.50
C ARG A 169 3.46 2.66 -3.02
N VAL A 170 4.06 1.57 -3.43
CA VAL A 170 5.45 1.53 -3.88
C VAL A 170 5.72 2.45 -5.07
N TYR A 171 4.73 2.66 -5.94
CA TYR A 171 4.85 3.62 -7.03
C TYR A 171 4.92 5.08 -6.55
N ASN A 172 4.24 5.43 -5.45
CA ASN A 172 4.44 6.73 -4.82
C ASN A 172 5.90 6.88 -4.33
N ALA A 173 6.49 5.82 -3.77
CA ALA A 173 7.89 5.84 -3.37
C ALA A 173 8.84 5.99 -4.58
N ALA A 174 8.64 5.23 -5.65
CA ALA A 174 9.46 5.30 -6.86
C ALA A 174 9.42 6.71 -7.50
N VAL A 175 8.21 7.29 -7.63
CA VAL A 175 8.02 8.65 -8.16
C VAL A 175 8.69 9.70 -7.26
N LYS A 176 8.56 9.59 -5.94
CA LYS A 176 9.22 10.51 -4.99
C LYS A 176 10.73 10.44 -5.05
N LEU A 177 11.29 9.23 -5.18
CA LEU A 177 12.73 9.03 -5.29
C LEU A 177 13.27 9.37 -6.69
N GLY A 178 12.41 9.49 -7.69
CA GLY A 178 12.82 9.72 -9.09
C GLY A 178 13.55 8.52 -9.69
N VAL A 179 13.19 7.30 -9.29
CA VAL A 179 13.86 6.06 -9.72
C VAL A 179 12.91 5.12 -10.46
N ASP A 180 13.48 4.19 -11.22
CA ASP A 180 12.70 3.09 -11.75
C ASP A 180 12.21 2.17 -10.63
N ILE A 181 11.04 1.55 -10.81
CA ILE A 181 10.46 0.66 -9.80
C ILE A 181 11.38 -0.53 -9.47
N THR A 182 12.17 -1.00 -10.42
CA THR A 182 13.15 -2.09 -10.23
C THR A 182 14.26 -1.74 -9.25
N GLU A 183 14.60 -0.45 -9.09
CA GLU A 183 15.55 0.03 -8.09
C GLU A 183 15.07 -0.26 -6.64
N ILE A 184 13.75 -0.39 -6.46
CA ILE A 184 13.14 -0.75 -5.17
C ILE A 184 12.94 -2.25 -5.10
N THR A 185 12.30 -2.84 -6.10
CA THR A 185 11.84 -4.25 -6.06
C THR A 185 12.97 -5.26 -6.02
N GLN A 186 14.15 -4.93 -6.56
CA GLN A 186 15.33 -5.80 -6.59
C GLN A 186 15.81 -6.28 -5.22
N TYR A 187 15.43 -5.61 -4.13
CA TYR A 187 15.84 -5.98 -2.78
C TYR A 187 14.93 -7.04 -2.14
N PHE A 188 13.81 -7.41 -2.77
CA PHE A 188 12.77 -8.21 -2.14
C PHE A 188 12.57 -9.57 -2.82
N ASP A 189 12.25 -10.58 -2.02
CA ASP A 189 11.87 -11.91 -2.50
C ASP A 189 10.43 -11.92 -3.01
N SER A 190 9.57 -11.03 -2.47
CA SER A 190 8.21 -10.81 -2.95
C SER A 190 7.73 -9.40 -2.67
N VAL A 191 6.82 -8.91 -3.52
CA VAL A 191 6.24 -7.57 -3.42
C VAL A 191 4.75 -7.64 -3.69
N SER A 192 3.93 -7.03 -2.83
CA SER A 192 2.53 -6.74 -3.15
C SER A 192 2.39 -5.32 -3.72
N ILE A 193 1.50 -5.10 -4.69
CA ILE A 193 1.25 -3.79 -5.31
C ILE A 193 -0.25 -3.56 -5.40
N CYS A 194 -0.77 -2.53 -4.70
CA CYS A 194 -2.17 -2.16 -4.88
C CYS A 194 -2.39 -1.35 -6.15
N LEU A 195 -3.39 -1.75 -6.93
CA LEU A 195 -3.85 -1.04 -8.13
C LEU A 195 -5.00 -0.06 -7.81
N SER A 196 -5.70 -0.29 -6.69
CA SER A 196 -6.95 0.39 -6.29
C SER A 196 -6.75 1.52 -5.27
N LYS A 197 -5.66 2.28 -5.40
CA LYS A 197 -5.36 3.47 -4.59
C LYS A 197 -5.03 4.65 -5.52
N GLY A 198 -3.90 5.31 -5.36
CA GLY A 198 -3.47 6.42 -6.22
C GLY A 198 -3.43 6.07 -7.71
N LEU A 199 -3.20 4.81 -8.07
CA LEU A 199 -3.26 4.32 -9.44
C LEU A 199 -4.69 4.29 -10.03
N GLY A 200 -5.73 4.27 -9.19
CA GLY A 200 -7.11 4.52 -9.60
C GLY A 200 -7.87 3.35 -10.22
N ALA A 201 -7.32 2.14 -10.24
CA ALA A 201 -8.11 0.97 -10.62
C ALA A 201 -9.23 0.71 -9.59
N PRO A 202 -10.40 0.19 -10.01
CA PRO A 202 -11.54 0.04 -9.11
C PRO A 202 -11.31 -1.01 -8.02
N VAL A 203 -10.48 -2.01 -8.30
CA VAL A 203 -10.19 -3.15 -7.41
C VAL A 203 -8.88 -3.81 -7.85
N GLY A 204 -8.23 -4.50 -6.93
CA GLY A 204 -7.16 -5.42 -7.24
C GLY A 204 -5.79 -4.99 -6.73
N SER A 205 -4.96 -6.01 -6.65
CA SER A 205 -3.55 -5.95 -6.30
C SER A 205 -2.79 -7.04 -7.04
N LEU A 206 -1.48 -6.88 -7.12
CA LEU A 206 -0.57 -7.91 -7.62
C LEU A 206 0.28 -8.42 -6.47
N LEU A 207 0.58 -9.71 -6.46
CA LEU A 207 1.66 -10.30 -5.69
C LEU A 207 2.72 -10.81 -6.68
N LEU A 208 3.97 -10.36 -6.52
CA LEU A 208 5.10 -10.77 -7.35
C LEU A 208 6.13 -11.53 -6.52
N GLY A 209 6.83 -12.46 -7.15
CA GLY A 209 7.87 -13.25 -6.50
C GLY A 209 8.44 -14.31 -7.42
N SER A 210 9.18 -15.28 -6.84
CA SER A 210 9.61 -16.46 -7.59
C SER A 210 8.42 -17.30 -8.04
N LYS A 211 8.60 -18.08 -9.11
CA LYS A 211 7.55 -18.99 -9.57
C LYS A 211 7.07 -19.95 -8.48
N VAL A 212 7.98 -20.48 -7.67
CA VAL A 212 7.65 -21.40 -6.57
C VAL A 212 6.76 -20.73 -5.52
N LEU A 213 7.08 -19.48 -5.15
CA LEU A 213 6.29 -18.69 -4.20
C LEU A 213 4.89 -18.42 -4.75
N ILE A 214 4.81 -17.99 -6.00
CA ILE A 214 3.53 -17.65 -6.63
C ILE A 214 2.65 -18.88 -6.85
N ASP A 215 3.21 -20.03 -7.16
CA ASP A 215 2.45 -21.29 -7.27
C ASP A 215 1.83 -21.68 -5.90
N LYS A 216 2.57 -21.51 -4.78
CA LYS A 216 2.03 -21.64 -3.41
C LYS A 216 0.93 -20.62 -3.14
N ALA A 217 1.17 -19.34 -3.46
CA ALA A 217 0.21 -18.25 -3.25
C ALA A 217 -1.07 -18.48 -4.06
N ARG A 218 -0.99 -18.96 -5.30
CA ARG A 218 -2.15 -19.28 -6.15
C ARG A 218 -3.04 -20.36 -5.52
N ARG A 219 -2.44 -21.38 -4.87
CA ARG A 219 -3.19 -22.40 -4.11
C ARG A 219 -3.90 -21.76 -2.90
N TRP A 220 -3.21 -20.92 -2.14
CA TRP A 220 -3.80 -20.21 -1.01
C TRP A 220 -4.88 -19.22 -1.45
N ARG A 221 -4.71 -18.51 -2.58
CA ARG A 221 -5.77 -17.66 -3.17
C ARG A 221 -7.07 -18.45 -3.36
N LYS A 222 -6.97 -19.69 -3.85
CA LYS A 222 -8.16 -20.55 -4.00
C LYS A 222 -8.79 -20.90 -2.66
N VAL A 223 -8.00 -21.28 -1.66
CA VAL A 223 -8.47 -21.62 -0.30
C VAL A 223 -9.19 -20.43 0.34
N LEU A 224 -8.66 -19.21 0.16
CA LEU A 224 -9.24 -17.96 0.69
C LEU A 224 -10.43 -17.42 -0.12
N GLY A 225 -10.93 -18.17 -1.10
CA GLY A 225 -12.08 -17.75 -1.91
C GLY A 225 -11.78 -16.69 -2.96
N GLY A 226 -10.49 -16.38 -3.23
CA GLY A 226 -10.05 -15.33 -4.16
C GLY A 226 -9.93 -15.77 -5.62
N GLY A 227 -10.36 -16.98 -5.97
CA GLY A 227 -10.38 -17.46 -7.37
C GLY A 227 -11.59 -16.90 -8.12
N MET A 228 -11.43 -15.70 -8.68
CA MET A 228 -12.42 -15.10 -9.58
C MET A 228 -12.45 -15.84 -10.93
N ARG A 229 -13.50 -15.66 -11.70
CA ARG A 229 -13.66 -16.29 -13.02
C ARG A 229 -13.24 -15.30 -14.11
N GLN A 230 -14.16 -14.56 -14.70
CA GLN A 230 -13.91 -13.57 -15.76
C GLN A 230 -13.39 -12.26 -15.16
N ALA A 231 -12.21 -12.31 -14.54
CA ALA A 231 -11.60 -11.18 -13.86
C ALA A 231 -10.88 -10.20 -14.81
N GLY A 232 -10.79 -10.54 -16.09
CA GLY A 232 -10.08 -9.73 -17.09
C GLY A 232 -10.59 -8.31 -17.21
N MET A 233 -11.88 -8.06 -17.00
CA MET A 233 -12.43 -6.70 -16.94
C MET A 233 -11.73 -5.84 -15.87
N LEU A 234 -11.44 -6.43 -14.73
CA LEU A 234 -10.77 -5.74 -13.62
C LEU A 234 -9.26 -5.66 -13.83
N ALA A 235 -8.67 -6.73 -14.39
CA ALA A 235 -7.26 -6.79 -14.72
C ALA A 235 -6.87 -5.74 -15.76
N ALA A 236 -7.70 -5.53 -16.79
CA ALA A 236 -7.51 -4.50 -17.82
C ALA A 236 -7.42 -3.08 -17.21
N ALA A 237 -8.25 -2.79 -16.19
CA ALA A 237 -8.13 -1.52 -15.43
C ALA A 237 -6.80 -1.43 -14.69
N GLY A 238 -6.33 -2.53 -14.12
CA GLY A 238 -5.03 -2.61 -13.43
C GLY A 238 -3.86 -2.34 -14.37
N GLN A 239 -3.88 -2.95 -15.56
CA GLN A 239 -2.86 -2.72 -16.57
C GLN A 239 -2.88 -1.27 -17.06
N TYR A 240 -4.05 -0.74 -17.39
CA TYR A 240 -4.21 0.67 -17.77
C TYR A 240 -3.64 1.61 -16.71
N ALA A 241 -3.89 1.32 -15.44
CA ALA A 241 -3.36 2.11 -14.32
C ALA A 241 -1.83 2.12 -14.27
N LEU A 242 -1.20 0.95 -14.46
CA LEU A 242 0.27 0.83 -14.47
C LEU A 242 0.91 1.52 -15.69
N GLU A 243 0.25 1.52 -16.84
CA GLU A 243 0.74 2.15 -18.07
C GLU A 243 0.57 3.68 -18.05
N HIS A 244 -0.51 4.20 -17.46
CA HIS A 244 -0.91 5.59 -17.67
C HIS A 244 -0.99 6.44 -16.39
N HIS A 245 -1.09 5.84 -15.21
CA HIS A 245 -1.33 6.61 -13.98
C HIS A 245 -0.11 6.72 -13.06
N VAL A 246 1.01 6.06 -13.34
CA VAL A 246 2.19 6.10 -12.48
C VAL A 246 2.78 7.51 -12.41
N THR A 247 3.06 8.13 -13.55
CA THR A 247 3.71 9.43 -13.61
C THR A 247 2.87 10.55 -12.99
N ARG A 248 1.54 10.46 -13.09
CA ARG A 248 0.64 11.44 -12.49
C ARG A 248 0.62 11.43 -10.95
N LEU A 249 1.17 10.40 -10.29
CA LEU A 249 1.30 10.40 -8.83
C LEU A 249 2.11 11.60 -8.31
N ALA A 250 2.97 12.19 -9.13
CA ALA A 250 3.66 13.44 -8.80
C ALA A 250 2.68 14.59 -8.52
N GLU A 251 1.56 14.67 -9.24
CA GLU A 251 0.51 15.68 -9.00
C GLU A 251 -0.14 15.49 -7.62
N ASP A 252 -0.31 14.23 -7.18
CA ASP A 252 -0.84 13.94 -5.85
C ASP A 252 0.13 14.41 -4.75
N HIS A 253 1.45 14.28 -4.99
CA HIS A 253 2.49 14.75 -4.07
C HIS A 253 2.53 16.28 -4.00
N ASP A 254 2.44 16.96 -5.15
CA ASP A 254 2.39 18.43 -5.23
C ASP A 254 1.14 18.98 -4.54
N ASN A 255 0.00 18.30 -4.72
CA ASN A 255 -1.24 18.64 -4.05
C ASN A 255 -1.16 18.42 -2.54
N ALA A 256 -0.46 17.37 -2.08
CA ALA A 256 -0.23 17.15 -0.65
C ALA A 256 0.65 18.23 -0.02
N ALA A 257 1.73 18.62 -0.69
CA ALA A 257 2.58 19.71 -0.24
C ALA A 257 1.79 21.03 -0.16
N TYR A 258 1.02 21.34 -1.20
CA TYR A 258 0.15 22.51 -1.22
C TYR A 258 -0.91 22.48 -0.10
N LEU A 259 -1.57 21.34 0.11
CA LEU A 259 -2.55 21.18 1.19
C LEU A 259 -1.92 21.44 2.56
N ALA A 260 -0.70 20.96 2.79
CA ALA A 260 0.02 21.19 4.04
C ALA A 260 0.36 22.67 4.25
N GLU A 261 0.81 23.37 3.21
CA GLU A 261 1.04 24.82 3.25
C GLU A 261 -0.24 25.57 3.62
N GLN A 262 -1.37 25.23 2.98
CA GLN A 262 -2.63 25.88 3.25
C GLN A 262 -3.16 25.58 4.67
N LEU A 263 -3.02 24.35 5.17
CA LEU A 263 -3.39 24.00 6.55
C LEU A 263 -2.62 24.84 7.58
N ASN A 264 -1.33 25.09 7.35
CA ASN A 264 -0.50 25.89 8.25
C ASN A 264 -0.91 27.38 8.28
N THR A 265 -1.75 27.86 7.37
CA THR A 265 -2.34 29.21 7.43
C THR A 265 -3.52 29.31 8.40
N LEU A 266 -4.09 28.18 8.81
CA LEU A 266 -5.24 28.13 9.70
C LEU A 266 -4.78 28.05 11.17
N ALA A 267 -5.37 28.92 12.00
CA ALA A 267 -5.09 28.88 13.44
C ALA A 267 -5.48 27.50 14.03
N GLY A 268 -4.55 26.90 14.75
CA GLY A 268 -4.78 25.62 15.40
C GLY A 268 -4.45 24.39 14.57
N PHE A 269 -3.89 24.52 13.37
CA PHE A 269 -3.34 23.44 12.56
C PHE A 269 -1.83 23.58 12.43
N ASP A 270 -1.10 22.45 12.52
CA ASP A 270 0.36 22.42 12.39
C ASP A 270 0.81 21.11 11.73
N THR A 271 1.34 21.23 10.52
CA THR A 271 1.90 20.08 9.76
C THR A 271 3.40 19.92 9.97
N SER A 272 4.08 20.90 10.59
CA SER A 272 5.54 20.96 10.67
C SER A 272 6.21 19.75 11.38
N PRO A 273 5.57 19.06 12.34
CA PRO A 273 6.18 17.87 12.95
C PRO A 273 6.17 16.62 12.06
N PHE A 274 5.48 16.68 10.91
CA PHE A 274 5.27 15.51 10.06
C PHE A 274 6.07 15.63 8.75
N GLN A 275 6.76 14.56 8.42
CA GLN A 275 7.39 14.41 7.10
C GLN A 275 6.31 14.11 6.05
N ILE A 276 6.21 14.93 5.01
CA ILE A 276 5.26 14.79 3.91
C ILE A 276 6.07 14.45 2.65
N ASP A 277 6.21 13.16 2.37
CA ASP A 277 6.98 12.70 1.21
C ASP A 277 6.11 12.52 -0.01
N THR A 278 4.88 12.04 0.19
CA THR A 278 4.00 11.63 -0.90
C THR A 278 2.61 12.27 -0.76
N ASN A 279 1.57 11.49 -0.90
CA ASN A 279 0.18 11.95 -0.97
C ASN A 279 -0.57 11.94 0.37
N ILE A 280 0.10 11.75 1.49
CA ILE A 280 -0.52 11.71 2.82
C ILE A 280 -0.03 12.88 3.66
N VAL A 281 -0.95 13.70 4.13
CA VAL A 281 -0.70 14.85 4.99
C VAL A 281 -1.21 14.55 6.39
N TYR A 282 -0.36 14.78 7.38
CA TYR A 282 -0.74 14.78 8.79
C TYR A 282 -0.63 16.19 9.36
N ALA A 283 -1.56 16.55 10.26
CA ALA A 283 -1.53 17.80 10.98
C ALA A 283 -1.92 17.59 12.44
N ASN A 284 -1.18 18.21 13.36
CA ASN A 284 -1.66 18.41 14.71
C ASN A 284 -2.83 19.41 14.68
N VAL A 285 -3.82 19.19 15.53
CA VAL A 285 -5.00 20.05 15.61
C VAL A 285 -5.19 20.45 17.07
N ALA A 286 -5.37 21.74 17.31
CA ALA A 286 -5.57 22.29 18.65
C ALA A 286 -6.74 21.61 19.38
N GLU A 287 -6.64 21.47 20.68
CA GLU A 287 -7.60 20.71 21.50
C GLU A 287 -9.02 21.30 21.46
N HIS A 288 -9.14 22.63 21.32
CA HIS A 288 -10.43 23.31 21.29
C HIS A 288 -11.21 23.10 19.98
N ILE A 289 -10.57 22.60 18.91
CA ILE A 289 -11.23 22.31 17.64
C ILE A 289 -11.89 20.93 17.71
N ASP A 290 -13.22 20.89 17.61
CA ASP A 290 -14.00 19.66 17.51
C ASP A 290 -14.05 19.18 16.05
N LEU A 291 -13.06 18.37 15.66
CA LEU A 291 -13.00 17.80 14.30
C LEU A 291 -14.21 16.94 13.92
N LYS A 292 -14.99 16.41 14.90
CA LYS A 292 -16.21 15.63 14.58
C LYS A 292 -17.34 16.57 14.14
N ALA A 293 -17.51 17.67 14.85
CA ALA A 293 -18.49 18.71 14.47
C ALA A 293 -18.14 19.31 13.10
N VAL A 294 -16.85 19.68 12.90
CA VAL A 294 -16.35 20.20 11.62
C VAL A 294 -16.56 19.19 10.48
N ALA A 295 -16.23 17.91 10.67
CA ALA A 295 -16.45 16.88 9.65
C ALA A 295 -17.94 16.70 9.30
N HIS A 296 -18.83 16.87 10.28
CA HIS A 296 -20.29 16.85 10.04
C HIS A 296 -20.71 18.03 9.19
N ALA A 297 -20.30 19.24 9.52
CA ALA A 297 -20.63 20.46 8.77
C ALA A 297 -20.08 20.42 7.33
N LEU A 298 -18.83 19.99 7.14
CA LEU A 298 -18.22 19.88 5.81
C LEU A 298 -18.88 18.79 4.96
N LYS A 299 -19.37 17.73 5.57
CA LYS A 299 -20.12 16.67 4.86
C LYS A 299 -21.40 17.21 4.20
N GLU A 300 -22.11 18.14 4.84
CA GLU A 300 -23.28 18.81 4.26
C GLU A 300 -22.90 19.65 3.02
N GLN A 301 -21.62 20.06 2.94
CA GLN A 301 -21.04 20.76 1.80
C GLN A 301 -20.40 19.82 0.77
N ASN A 302 -20.64 18.51 0.86
CA ASN A 302 -20.02 17.45 0.01
C ASN A 302 -18.49 17.38 0.11
N MET A 303 -17.93 17.67 1.29
CA MET A 303 -16.51 17.56 1.60
C MET A 303 -16.30 16.53 2.70
N LEU A 304 -15.45 15.54 2.45
CA LEU A 304 -15.27 14.39 3.34
C LEU A 304 -13.83 14.29 3.83
N PHE A 305 -13.65 14.08 5.12
CA PHE A 305 -12.42 13.66 5.75
C PHE A 305 -12.70 12.81 6.98
N SER A 306 -11.71 12.08 7.49
CA SER A 306 -11.83 11.30 8.72
C SER A 306 -11.36 12.13 9.91
N PRO A 307 -12.24 12.46 10.88
CA PRO A 307 -11.84 13.22 12.06
C PRO A 307 -10.94 12.37 12.96
N GLY A 308 -9.71 12.82 13.19
CA GLY A 308 -8.72 12.15 14.03
C GLY A 308 -7.65 13.13 14.50
N LYS A 309 -6.97 12.82 15.60
CA LYS A 309 -5.81 13.58 16.08
C LYS A 309 -4.62 12.63 16.19
N PRO A 310 -3.55 12.81 15.38
CA PRO A 310 -3.43 13.85 14.33
C PRO A 310 -4.47 13.69 13.22
N LEU A 311 -4.85 14.82 12.59
CA LEU A 311 -5.66 14.82 11.38
C LEU A 311 -4.86 14.19 10.25
N ARG A 312 -5.51 13.30 9.47
CA ARG A 312 -4.91 12.67 8.29
C ARG A 312 -5.75 12.96 7.07
N LEU A 313 -5.14 13.57 6.06
CA LEU A 313 -5.74 13.87 4.76
C LEU A 313 -4.93 13.22 3.65
N VAL A 314 -5.59 12.78 2.59
CA VAL A 314 -4.95 12.09 1.46
C VAL A 314 -5.35 12.73 0.15
N THR A 315 -4.36 13.12 -0.65
CA THR A 315 -4.57 13.61 -2.01
C THR A 315 -4.53 12.45 -3.01
N HIS A 316 -5.26 12.59 -4.11
CA HIS A 316 -5.39 11.58 -5.15
C HIS A 316 -5.98 12.18 -6.42
N LEU A 317 -6.08 11.39 -7.50
CA LEU A 317 -6.54 11.81 -8.84
C LEU A 317 -7.92 12.54 -8.88
N GLY A 318 -8.70 12.42 -7.83
CA GLY A 318 -9.99 13.11 -7.69
C GLY A 318 -9.93 14.44 -6.93
N VAL A 319 -8.73 14.95 -6.61
CA VAL A 319 -8.52 16.19 -5.84
C VAL A 319 -7.61 17.13 -6.62
N THR A 320 -8.11 18.33 -6.90
CA THR A 320 -7.37 19.42 -7.55
C THR A 320 -6.95 20.50 -6.55
N LYS A 321 -6.06 21.40 -6.94
CA LYS A 321 -5.72 22.59 -6.11
C LYS A 321 -6.94 23.44 -5.79
N GLN A 322 -7.87 23.59 -6.73
CA GLN A 322 -9.11 24.33 -6.51
C GLN A 322 -10.00 23.63 -5.46
N ASP A 323 -10.02 22.30 -5.43
CA ASP A 323 -10.73 21.54 -4.39
C ASP A 323 -10.09 21.76 -3.01
N ILE A 324 -8.74 21.85 -2.97
CA ILE A 324 -8.00 22.17 -1.74
C ILE A 324 -8.37 23.57 -1.24
N ASP A 325 -8.36 24.59 -2.10
CA ASP A 325 -8.73 25.95 -1.74
C ASP A 325 -10.16 26.02 -1.18
N SER A 326 -11.09 25.31 -1.83
CA SER A 326 -12.48 25.21 -1.40
C SER A 326 -12.60 24.52 -0.03
N PHE A 327 -11.85 23.44 0.19
CA PHE A 327 -11.82 22.72 1.47
C PHE A 327 -11.24 23.58 2.60
N ILE A 328 -10.12 24.25 2.36
CA ILE A 328 -9.48 25.15 3.34
C ILE A 328 -10.40 26.32 3.71
N SER A 329 -11.08 26.93 2.73
CA SER A 329 -12.03 28.00 2.97
C SER A 329 -13.23 27.54 3.82
N ALA A 330 -13.77 26.35 3.52
CA ALA A 330 -14.85 25.75 4.30
C ALA A 330 -14.39 25.37 5.71
N LEU A 331 -13.18 24.78 5.83
CA LEU A 331 -12.59 24.44 7.12
C LEU A 331 -12.39 25.69 8.00
N ALA A 332 -11.91 26.79 7.42
CA ALA A 332 -11.72 28.05 8.12
C ALA A 332 -13.02 28.68 8.64
N ALA A 333 -14.15 28.42 7.99
CA ALA A 333 -15.45 28.93 8.41
C ALA A 333 -16.06 28.14 9.59
N GLU A 334 -15.59 26.95 9.87
CA GLU A 334 -16.13 26.05 10.89
C GLU A 334 -15.25 25.93 12.15
N ILE A 335 -14.13 26.69 12.24
CA ILE A 335 -13.17 26.66 13.36
C ILE A 335 -13.08 28.04 14.13
#